data_8d7d9c4c2bd6520420b74ed456aaa02a
#
_entry.id   8d7d9c4c2bd6520420b74ed456aaa02a
#
_cell.length_a   1.000
_cell.length_b   1.000
_cell.length_c   1.000
_cell.angle_alpha   90.00
_cell.angle_beta   90.00
_cell.angle_gamma   90.00
#
_symmetry.space_group_name_H-M   'P 1'
#
loop_
_entity.id
_entity.type
_entity.pdbx_description
1 polymer ?
#
loop_
_entity_poly.entity_id
_entity_poly.type
_entity_poly.pdbx_seq_one_letter_code
_entity_poly.pdbx_strand_id
1 'polypeptide(L)'
;MQLQKIVIAPDSFKESMNAQQVGNTIKKAFTNIYGNTINYDIIPMADGGEGTTDALMHATGATKYTVIVNDPLMRPIEASYARADEHQIAIIEMAAASGLDLLKKEERNPLYTSSYGTGELIKDALDHGAKTIILGIGGSATNDGGTGMLSALGVQFTDANGKLLHMHGDNLAHIAQIDTTNLDTRLKEVTFKVACDVNNPLLGEHGATYIYGPQKGADMKMIQKLDFAMSHYHDKIKICTGKSVNQVPGSGAAGGMGAALLAFFDTTLTKGIDIVFDITNFHQRIKDADLVITGEGRMDYQTIFGKTPVGVALAAKQYHIPVIAICGSLGENYQHVYDFGIDSAYSIISSPSTLEDVLQNSEQNLLNTATDIARILKLQ
;
A
#
# COMPACT_ATOMS: atom_id res chain seq x y z
N MET A 1 19.92 -26.09 17.78
CA MET A 1 18.54 -26.15 17.23
C MET A 1 18.60 -26.79 15.85
N GLN A 2 17.91 -27.92 15.63
CA GLN A 2 17.91 -28.56 14.30
C GLN A 2 16.86 -27.85 13.43
N LEU A 3 17.30 -26.99 12.50
CA LEU A 3 16.40 -26.29 11.59
C LEU A 3 15.83 -27.26 10.57
N GLN A 4 14.51 -27.33 10.44
CA GLN A 4 13.77 -28.11 9.44
C GLN A 4 13.04 -27.23 8.46
N LYS A 5 12.48 -26.09 8.92
CA LYS A 5 11.75 -25.13 8.09
C LYS A 5 12.16 -23.70 8.40
N ILE A 6 12.55 -22.97 7.35
CA ILE A 6 12.83 -21.53 7.43
C ILE A 6 11.85 -20.80 6.52
N VAL A 7 11.11 -19.83 7.09
CA VAL A 7 10.30 -18.89 6.31
C VAL A 7 11.10 -17.62 6.07
N ILE A 8 11.16 -17.20 4.82
CA ILE A 8 11.89 -16.00 4.38
C ILE A 8 10.85 -15.00 3.88
N ALA A 9 10.59 -13.97 4.67
CA ALA A 9 9.51 -13.01 4.49
C ALA A 9 10.06 -11.56 4.43
N PRO A 10 10.84 -11.20 3.40
CA PRO A 10 11.45 -9.89 3.27
C PRO A 10 10.54 -8.90 2.55
N ASP A 11 10.75 -7.62 2.81
CA ASP A 11 10.37 -6.52 1.92
C ASP A 11 11.43 -6.32 0.82
N SER A 12 11.12 -5.45 -0.12
CA SER A 12 12.06 -4.99 -1.14
C SER A 12 13.19 -4.15 -0.54
N PHE A 13 14.38 -4.23 -1.14
CA PHE A 13 15.45 -3.28 -0.90
C PHE A 13 15.37 -2.22 -2.00
N LYS A 14 14.70 -1.11 -1.69
CA LYS A 14 14.41 -0.03 -2.65
C LYS A 14 15.65 0.31 -3.49
N GLU A 15 15.43 0.58 -4.77
CA GLU A 15 16.44 0.91 -5.78
C GLU A 15 17.46 -0.22 -6.07
N SER A 16 17.33 -1.41 -5.45
CA SER A 16 18.30 -2.48 -5.65
C SER A 16 17.69 -3.86 -5.92
N MET A 17 16.82 -4.37 -5.05
CA MET A 17 16.23 -5.72 -5.20
C MET A 17 14.76 -5.73 -4.82
N ASN A 18 13.91 -6.40 -5.60
CA ASN A 18 12.55 -6.67 -5.16
C ASN A 18 12.52 -7.77 -4.07
N ALA A 19 11.40 -7.89 -3.35
CA ALA A 19 11.25 -8.81 -2.23
C ALA A 19 11.52 -10.28 -2.61
N GLN A 20 11.15 -10.71 -3.82
CA GLN A 20 11.43 -12.06 -4.31
C GLN A 20 12.92 -12.30 -4.54
N GLN A 21 13.64 -11.32 -5.09
CA GLN A 21 15.11 -11.40 -5.29
C GLN A 21 15.83 -11.48 -3.94
N VAL A 22 15.41 -10.66 -2.96
CA VAL A 22 15.93 -10.71 -1.58
C VAL A 22 15.71 -12.10 -0.99
N GLY A 23 14.50 -12.64 -1.08
CA GLY A 23 14.18 -13.97 -0.58
C GLY A 23 14.99 -15.09 -1.24
N ASN A 24 15.15 -15.05 -2.57
CA ASN A 24 15.95 -16.02 -3.31
C ASN A 24 17.44 -15.99 -2.92
N THR A 25 17.99 -14.80 -2.71
CA THR A 25 19.40 -14.61 -2.31
C THR A 25 19.64 -15.17 -0.90
N ILE A 26 18.74 -14.90 0.04
CA ILE A 26 18.80 -15.48 1.40
C ILE A 26 18.68 -17.01 1.33
N LYS A 27 17.71 -17.55 0.59
CA LYS A 27 17.58 -19.00 0.39
C LYS A 27 18.85 -19.62 -0.17
N LYS A 28 19.46 -19.01 -1.20
CA LYS A 28 20.73 -19.44 -1.80
C LYS A 28 21.85 -19.51 -0.76
N ALA A 29 21.99 -18.49 0.09
CA ALA A 29 23.00 -18.45 1.15
C ALA A 29 22.83 -19.63 2.13
N PHE A 30 21.63 -19.86 2.61
CA PHE A 30 21.33 -20.95 3.55
C PHE A 30 21.47 -22.32 2.88
N THR A 31 21.06 -22.49 1.62
CA THR A 31 21.23 -23.74 0.88
C THR A 31 22.70 -24.09 0.69
N ASN A 32 23.58 -23.11 0.50
CA ASN A 32 25.02 -23.34 0.39
C ASN A 32 25.63 -23.94 1.69
N ILE A 33 25.03 -23.68 2.86
CA ILE A 33 25.53 -24.14 4.16
C ILE A 33 24.84 -25.42 4.64
N TYR A 34 23.51 -25.51 4.44
CA TYR A 34 22.69 -26.61 4.94
C TYR A 34 22.35 -27.66 3.88
N GLY A 35 22.65 -27.36 2.58
CA GLY A 35 22.18 -28.20 1.47
C GLY A 35 20.66 -28.16 1.32
N ASN A 36 20.09 -29.27 0.85
CA ASN A 36 18.63 -29.42 0.66
C ASN A 36 17.93 -30.07 1.88
N THR A 37 18.51 -29.98 3.07
CA THR A 37 17.96 -30.61 4.28
C THR A 37 16.89 -29.76 4.96
N ILE A 38 16.78 -28.49 4.59
CA ILE A 38 15.82 -27.52 5.14
C ILE A 38 14.75 -27.22 4.09
N ASN A 39 13.49 -27.14 4.55
CA ASN A 39 12.39 -26.61 3.77
C ASN A 39 12.41 -25.07 3.81
N TYR A 40 12.61 -24.44 2.67
CA TYR A 40 12.61 -22.98 2.54
C TYR A 40 11.30 -22.49 1.94
N ASP A 41 10.57 -21.67 2.66
CA ASP A 41 9.33 -21.04 2.20
C ASP A 41 9.54 -19.52 2.03
N ILE A 42 9.57 -19.06 0.78
CA ILE A 42 9.74 -17.62 0.46
C ILE A 42 8.37 -16.99 0.32
N ILE A 43 8.13 -15.94 1.09
CA ILE A 43 6.89 -15.16 1.08
C ILE A 43 7.25 -13.68 0.92
N PRO A 44 7.32 -13.15 -0.30
CA PRO A 44 7.55 -11.72 -0.52
C PRO A 44 6.51 -10.89 0.23
N MET A 45 6.98 -9.89 0.98
CA MET A 45 6.16 -9.03 1.80
C MET A 45 6.19 -7.59 1.30
N ALA A 46 5.25 -6.80 1.77
CA ALA A 46 5.20 -5.35 1.65
C ALA A 46 4.27 -4.76 2.72
N ASP A 47 4.39 -3.48 2.98
CA ASP A 47 3.64 -2.76 4.02
C ASP A 47 2.48 -1.92 3.50
N GLY A 48 2.09 -2.05 2.23
CA GLY A 48 1.05 -1.21 1.60
C GLY A 48 1.64 -0.08 0.75
N GLY A 49 2.95 0.10 0.79
CA GLY A 49 3.70 1.03 -0.05
C GLY A 49 4.21 0.41 -1.35
N GLU A 50 5.34 0.92 -1.82
CA GLU A 50 6.04 0.42 -3.01
C GLU A 50 6.36 -1.07 -2.87
N GLY A 51 6.10 -1.84 -3.94
CA GLY A 51 6.32 -3.28 -3.97
C GLY A 51 5.13 -4.13 -3.52
N THR A 52 4.06 -3.52 -3.00
CA THR A 52 2.87 -4.26 -2.57
C THR A 52 2.20 -4.98 -3.73
N THR A 53 2.06 -4.33 -4.87
CA THR A 53 1.51 -4.96 -6.08
C THR A 53 2.36 -6.14 -6.51
N ASP A 54 3.69 -6.01 -6.52
CA ASP A 54 4.60 -7.10 -6.91
C ASP A 54 4.51 -8.30 -5.95
N ALA A 55 4.48 -8.05 -4.63
CA ALA A 55 4.32 -9.10 -3.62
C ALA A 55 2.99 -9.85 -3.79
N LEU A 56 1.90 -9.12 -3.99
CA LEU A 56 0.57 -9.68 -4.21
C LEU A 56 0.46 -10.39 -5.57
N MET A 57 1.07 -9.87 -6.63
CA MET A 57 1.13 -10.52 -7.94
C MET A 57 1.82 -11.87 -7.83
N HIS A 58 2.95 -11.93 -7.13
CA HIS A 58 3.65 -13.19 -6.91
C HIS A 58 2.78 -14.20 -6.13
N ALA A 59 2.11 -13.74 -5.07
CA ALA A 59 1.27 -14.60 -4.23
C ALA A 59 0.02 -15.13 -4.93
N THR A 60 -0.55 -14.37 -5.87
CA THR A 60 -1.81 -14.70 -6.55
C THR A 60 -1.63 -15.23 -7.96
N GLY A 61 -0.41 -15.22 -8.50
CA GLY A 61 -0.16 -15.50 -9.92
C GLY A 61 -0.73 -14.43 -10.85
N ALA A 62 -1.00 -13.23 -10.34
CA ALA A 62 -1.56 -12.15 -11.13
C ALA A 62 -0.58 -11.66 -12.20
N THR A 63 -1.14 -11.22 -13.32
CA THR A 63 -0.40 -10.61 -14.43
C THR A 63 -0.77 -9.13 -14.56
N LYS A 64 0.17 -8.34 -15.08
CA LYS A 64 -0.01 -6.90 -15.27
C LYS A 64 -0.77 -6.63 -16.57
N TYR A 65 -1.77 -5.76 -16.47
CA TYR A 65 -2.57 -5.26 -17.60
C TYR A 65 -2.47 -3.75 -17.67
N THR A 66 -2.43 -3.23 -18.88
CA THR A 66 -2.34 -1.78 -19.14
C THR A 66 -3.59 -1.33 -19.87
N VAL A 67 -4.17 -0.23 -19.39
CA VAL A 67 -5.39 0.38 -19.95
C VAL A 67 -5.19 1.88 -20.07
N ILE A 68 -5.95 2.52 -20.99
CA ILE A 68 -5.97 3.97 -21.12
C ILE A 68 -7.02 4.53 -20.16
N VAL A 69 -6.57 5.38 -19.25
CA VAL A 69 -7.41 6.05 -18.25
C VAL A 69 -7.01 7.52 -18.13
N ASN A 70 -7.75 8.30 -17.37
CA ASN A 70 -7.43 9.70 -17.12
C ASN A 70 -6.41 9.86 -15.98
N ASP A 71 -5.44 10.76 -16.18
CA ASP A 71 -4.55 11.22 -15.11
C ASP A 71 -5.27 12.20 -14.15
N PRO A 72 -4.61 12.73 -13.09
CA PRO A 72 -5.26 13.67 -12.18
C PRO A 72 -5.75 14.97 -12.83
N LEU A 73 -5.23 15.34 -14.00
CA LEU A 73 -5.65 16.52 -14.78
C LEU A 73 -6.56 16.15 -15.95
N MET A 74 -7.15 14.95 -15.93
CA MET A 74 -8.07 14.44 -16.97
C MET A 74 -7.43 14.30 -18.35
N ARG A 75 -6.11 14.04 -18.42
CA ARG A 75 -5.40 13.71 -19.65
C ARG A 75 -5.33 12.19 -19.81
N PRO A 76 -5.51 11.64 -21.03
CA PRO A 76 -5.40 10.20 -21.24
C PRO A 76 -3.95 9.73 -21.04
N ILE A 77 -3.79 8.69 -20.24
CA ILE A 77 -2.50 8.02 -19.96
C ILE A 77 -2.66 6.52 -20.00
N GLU A 78 -1.57 5.81 -20.24
CA GLU A 78 -1.48 4.38 -19.96
C GLU A 78 -1.23 4.16 -18.48
N ALA A 79 -2.16 3.48 -17.80
CA ALA A 79 -2.00 3.04 -16.43
C ALA A 79 -2.12 1.52 -16.33
N SER A 80 -1.43 0.95 -15.35
CA SER A 80 -1.43 -0.50 -15.20
C SER A 80 -1.96 -0.91 -13.84
N TYR A 81 -2.61 -2.07 -13.81
CA TYR A 81 -2.99 -2.80 -12.61
C TYR A 81 -2.78 -4.30 -12.83
N ALA A 82 -2.87 -5.12 -11.78
CA ALA A 82 -2.67 -6.55 -11.91
C ALA A 82 -3.98 -7.33 -11.75
N ARG A 83 -4.13 -8.46 -12.48
CA ARG A 83 -5.27 -9.38 -12.36
C ARG A 83 -4.79 -10.81 -12.20
N ALA A 84 -5.44 -11.53 -11.28
CA ALA A 84 -5.40 -12.98 -11.16
C ALA A 84 -6.78 -13.52 -11.59
N ASP A 85 -6.96 -13.77 -12.89
CA ASP A 85 -8.25 -14.08 -13.49
C ASP A 85 -8.85 -15.38 -12.91
N GLU A 86 -8.03 -16.41 -12.65
CA GLU A 86 -8.46 -17.67 -12.01
C GLU A 86 -9.03 -17.46 -10.61
N HIS A 87 -8.57 -16.43 -9.89
CA HIS A 87 -9.02 -16.08 -8.54
C HIS A 87 -10.01 -14.91 -8.52
N GLN A 88 -10.30 -14.32 -9.68
CA GLN A 88 -11.14 -13.13 -9.82
C GLN A 88 -10.68 -11.95 -8.94
N ILE A 89 -9.36 -11.79 -8.78
CA ILE A 89 -8.74 -10.74 -7.97
C ILE A 89 -8.16 -9.68 -8.90
N ALA A 90 -8.43 -8.41 -8.60
CA ALA A 90 -7.72 -7.26 -9.15
C ALA A 90 -6.90 -6.55 -8.06
N ILE A 91 -5.67 -6.16 -8.38
CA ILE A 91 -4.77 -5.43 -7.49
C ILE A 91 -4.50 -4.09 -8.16
N ILE A 92 -5.00 -3.02 -7.56
CA ILE A 92 -4.98 -1.67 -8.10
C ILE A 92 -4.25 -0.74 -7.13
N GLU A 93 -3.26 -0.02 -7.62
CA GLU A 93 -2.70 1.14 -6.92
C GLU A 93 -3.33 2.41 -7.50
N MET A 94 -4.00 3.21 -6.65
CA MET A 94 -4.61 4.46 -7.13
C MET A 94 -3.57 5.40 -7.76
N ALA A 95 -2.33 5.33 -7.30
CA ALA A 95 -1.24 6.17 -7.81
C ALA A 95 -0.92 5.91 -9.29
N ALA A 96 -1.28 4.74 -9.84
CA ALA A 96 -1.09 4.45 -11.27
C ALA A 96 -1.92 5.37 -12.18
N ALA A 97 -3.07 5.87 -11.70
CA ALA A 97 -3.94 6.77 -12.46
C ALA A 97 -4.15 8.14 -11.76
N SER A 98 -3.99 8.21 -10.43
CA SER A 98 -4.29 9.42 -9.66
C SER A 98 -3.12 9.83 -8.75
N GLY A 99 -1.89 9.39 -9.10
CA GLY A 99 -0.68 9.57 -8.31
C GLY A 99 -0.01 10.93 -8.47
N LEU A 100 0.75 11.30 -7.43
CA LEU A 100 1.49 12.57 -7.39
C LEU A 100 2.65 12.59 -8.41
N ASP A 101 3.24 11.44 -8.72
CA ASP A 101 4.36 11.30 -9.65
C ASP A 101 3.96 11.46 -11.13
N LEU A 102 2.66 11.42 -11.42
CA LEU A 102 2.12 11.73 -12.74
C LEU A 102 2.14 13.24 -13.05
N LEU A 103 2.36 14.06 -12.03
CA LEU A 103 2.33 15.52 -12.13
C LEU A 103 3.72 16.12 -11.91
N LYS A 104 4.13 17.00 -12.83
CA LYS A 104 5.27 17.88 -12.58
C LYS A 104 4.97 18.77 -11.38
N LYS A 105 6.00 19.23 -10.69
CA LYS A 105 5.84 20.04 -9.48
C LYS A 105 4.97 21.28 -9.71
N GLU A 106 5.10 21.89 -10.89
CA GLU A 106 4.37 23.11 -11.31
C GLU A 106 2.90 22.84 -11.65
N GLU A 107 2.53 21.57 -11.94
CA GLU A 107 1.17 21.15 -12.25
C GLU A 107 0.38 20.76 -10.99
N ARG A 108 1.04 20.63 -9.85
CA ARG A 108 0.42 20.17 -8.59
C ARG A 108 -0.51 21.25 -8.04
N ASN A 109 -1.80 20.99 -8.11
CA ASN A 109 -2.85 21.86 -7.56
C ASN A 109 -4.08 21.04 -7.16
N PRO A 110 -4.27 20.73 -5.85
CA PRO A 110 -5.33 19.84 -5.40
C PRO A 110 -6.74 20.41 -5.56
N LEU A 111 -6.90 21.69 -5.95
CA LEU A 111 -8.20 22.24 -6.33
C LEU A 111 -8.73 21.61 -7.62
N TYR A 112 -7.85 21.22 -8.54
CA TYR A 112 -8.23 20.82 -9.91
C TYR A 112 -7.86 19.37 -10.25
N THR A 113 -7.28 18.63 -9.32
CA THR A 113 -6.98 17.21 -9.52
C THR A 113 -8.17 16.33 -9.19
N SER A 114 -8.34 15.26 -9.98
CA SER A 114 -9.44 14.31 -9.90
C SER A 114 -8.94 12.88 -9.74
N SER A 115 -9.63 12.09 -8.95
CA SER A 115 -9.41 10.64 -8.80
C SER A 115 -10.16 9.80 -9.85
N TYR A 116 -10.65 10.41 -10.93
CA TYR A 116 -11.48 9.76 -11.94
C TYR A 116 -10.83 8.51 -12.55
N GLY A 117 -9.54 8.60 -12.89
CA GLY A 117 -8.80 7.46 -13.47
C GLY A 117 -8.70 6.24 -12.54
N THR A 118 -8.67 6.44 -11.22
CA THR A 118 -8.77 5.32 -10.28
C THR A 118 -10.11 4.59 -10.44
N GLY A 119 -11.21 5.30 -10.62
CA GLY A 119 -12.51 4.71 -10.89
C GLY A 119 -12.57 3.98 -12.24
N GLU A 120 -11.86 4.48 -13.25
CA GLU A 120 -11.75 3.79 -14.55
C GLU A 120 -10.97 2.47 -14.43
N LEU A 121 -9.89 2.42 -13.62
CA LEU A 121 -9.19 1.16 -13.33
C LEU A 121 -10.10 0.15 -12.63
N ILE A 122 -10.88 0.60 -11.63
CA ILE A 122 -11.86 -0.25 -10.94
C ILE A 122 -12.91 -0.77 -11.93
N LYS A 123 -13.42 0.09 -12.81
CA LYS A 123 -14.42 -0.28 -13.81
C LYS A 123 -13.88 -1.32 -14.80
N ASP A 124 -12.65 -1.14 -15.29
CA ASP A 124 -12.01 -2.13 -16.16
C ASP A 124 -11.83 -3.48 -15.46
N ALA A 125 -11.44 -3.48 -14.18
CA ALA A 125 -11.35 -4.70 -13.39
C ALA A 125 -12.71 -5.41 -13.26
N LEU A 126 -13.80 -4.66 -13.06
CA LEU A 126 -15.17 -5.19 -13.03
C LEU A 126 -15.59 -5.76 -14.39
N ASP A 127 -15.24 -5.09 -15.49
CA ASP A 127 -15.53 -5.53 -16.87
C ASP A 127 -14.83 -6.86 -17.20
N HIS A 128 -13.72 -7.17 -16.49
CA HIS A 128 -12.99 -8.41 -16.59
C HIS A 128 -13.31 -9.42 -15.47
N GLY A 129 -14.40 -9.19 -14.72
CA GLY A 129 -14.97 -10.18 -13.80
C GLY A 129 -14.34 -10.23 -12.41
N ALA A 130 -13.63 -9.19 -11.98
CA ALA A 130 -13.09 -9.14 -10.62
C ALA A 130 -14.21 -9.22 -9.56
N LYS A 131 -14.03 -10.10 -8.58
CA LYS A 131 -14.89 -10.27 -7.40
C LYS A 131 -14.20 -9.80 -6.11
N THR A 132 -12.89 -9.69 -6.14
CA THR A 132 -12.10 -9.08 -5.06
C THR A 132 -11.23 -7.99 -5.66
N ILE A 133 -11.30 -6.79 -5.10
CA ILE A 133 -10.44 -5.66 -5.48
C ILE A 133 -9.58 -5.29 -4.28
N ILE A 134 -8.27 -5.45 -4.45
CA ILE A 134 -7.27 -4.97 -3.50
C ILE A 134 -6.85 -3.59 -4.00
N LEU A 135 -7.18 -2.55 -3.22
CA LEU A 135 -6.94 -1.16 -3.61
C LEU A 135 -5.94 -0.50 -2.66
N GLY A 136 -4.75 -0.21 -3.17
CA GLY A 136 -3.78 0.65 -2.48
C GLY A 136 -4.11 2.12 -2.72
N ILE A 137 -4.26 2.91 -1.63
CA ILE A 137 -4.64 4.32 -1.73
C ILE A 137 -3.50 5.29 -1.37
N GLY A 138 -2.24 4.82 -1.36
CA GLY A 138 -1.05 5.65 -1.17
C GLY A 138 -0.70 6.50 -2.40
N GLY A 139 0.17 7.50 -2.22
CA GLY A 139 0.78 8.28 -3.32
C GLY A 139 -0.15 9.25 -4.07
N SER A 140 -1.32 9.60 -3.55
CA SER A 140 -2.34 10.39 -4.25
C SER A 140 -1.92 11.84 -4.56
N ALA A 141 -2.30 12.33 -5.76
CA ALA A 141 -2.24 13.75 -6.15
C ALA A 141 -3.50 14.54 -5.80
N THR A 142 -4.57 13.85 -5.42
CA THR A 142 -5.93 14.39 -5.37
C THR A 142 -6.35 14.78 -3.95
N ASN A 143 -7.28 15.73 -3.86
CA ASN A 143 -7.98 16.11 -2.63
C ASN A 143 -9.47 16.34 -2.93
N ASP A 144 -10.04 15.41 -3.67
CA ASP A 144 -11.41 15.45 -4.19
C ASP A 144 -12.39 14.56 -3.41
N GLY A 145 -11.97 14.04 -2.25
CA GLY A 145 -12.83 13.16 -1.45
C GLY A 145 -13.21 11.84 -2.14
N GLY A 146 -12.48 11.43 -3.18
CA GLY A 146 -12.81 10.26 -3.99
C GLY A 146 -14.00 10.45 -4.94
N THR A 147 -14.50 11.68 -5.09
CA THR A 147 -15.66 11.95 -5.94
C THR A 147 -15.41 11.71 -7.43
N GLY A 148 -14.16 11.92 -7.89
CA GLY A 148 -13.77 11.55 -9.24
C GLY A 148 -13.92 10.04 -9.47
N MET A 149 -13.37 9.22 -8.59
CA MET A 149 -13.50 7.76 -8.62
C MET A 149 -14.98 7.34 -8.64
N LEU A 150 -15.79 7.89 -7.75
CA LEU A 150 -17.23 7.61 -7.70
C LEU A 150 -17.95 8.02 -9.00
N SER A 151 -17.57 9.15 -9.61
CA SER A 151 -18.15 9.60 -10.89
C SER A 151 -17.85 8.62 -12.03
N ALA A 152 -16.64 8.10 -12.13
CA ALA A 152 -16.28 7.09 -13.12
C ALA A 152 -17.08 5.77 -12.93
N LEU A 153 -17.48 5.49 -11.69
CA LEU A 153 -18.30 4.33 -11.31
C LEU A 153 -19.81 4.60 -11.39
N GLY A 154 -20.23 5.79 -11.86
CA GLY A 154 -21.63 6.11 -12.18
C GLY A 154 -22.36 7.00 -11.16
N VAL A 155 -21.72 7.41 -10.05
CA VAL A 155 -22.32 8.40 -9.13
C VAL A 155 -22.37 9.77 -9.82
N GLN A 156 -23.49 10.44 -9.72
CA GLN A 156 -23.68 11.80 -10.25
C GLN A 156 -23.71 12.83 -9.12
N PHE A 157 -22.95 13.90 -9.29
CA PHE A 157 -22.91 15.04 -8.38
C PHE A 157 -23.47 16.25 -9.10
N THR A 158 -24.49 16.91 -8.54
CA THR A 158 -25.13 18.07 -9.14
C THR A 158 -25.08 19.30 -8.24
N ASP A 159 -25.03 20.48 -8.84
CA ASP A 159 -25.16 21.75 -8.14
C ASP A 159 -26.63 22.09 -7.79
N ALA A 160 -26.84 23.25 -7.15
CA ALA A 160 -28.17 23.72 -6.74
C ALA A 160 -29.14 23.96 -7.92
N ASN A 161 -28.63 24.08 -9.14
CA ASN A 161 -29.42 24.25 -10.35
C ASN A 161 -29.65 22.90 -11.09
N GLY A 162 -29.20 21.78 -10.53
CA GLY A 162 -29.29 20.46 -11.14
C GLY A 162 -28.25 20.21 -12.24
N LYS A 163 -27.24 21.09 -12.39
CA LYS A 163 -26.17 20.90 -13.37
C LYS A 163 -25.16 19.90 -12.86
N LEU A 164 -24.78 18.94 -13.72
CA LEU A 164 -23.74 17.95 -13.42
C LEU A 164 -22.38 18.63 -13.20
N LEU A 165 -21.70 18.24 -12.12
CA LEU A 165 -20.37 18.73 -11.75
C LEU A 165 -19.29 17.76 -12.24
N HIS A 166 -18.23 18.30 -12.84
CA HIS A 166 -16.97 17.57 -13.04
C HIS A 166 -16.20 17.57 -11.73
N MET A 167 -15.94 16.39 -11.17
CA MET A 167 -15.46 16.27 -9.80
C MET A 167 -13.95 16.46 -9.68
N HIS A 168 -13.58 17.43 -8.89
CA HIS A 168 -12.24 17.77 -8.40
C HIS A 168 -12.39 18.57 -7.07
N GLY A 169 -11.29 18.84 -6.38
CA GLY A 169 -11.33 19.45 -5.05
C GLY A 169 -12.17 20.72 -4.93
N ASP A 170 -12.06 21.64 -5.90
CA ASP A 170 -12.78 22.93 -5.88
C ASP A 170 -14.30 22.76 -5.99
N ASN A 171 -14.78 21.74 -6.68
CA ASN A 171 -16.21 21.52 -6.88
C ASN A 171 -16.91 20.83 -5.69
N LEU A 172 -16.20 20.36 -4.68
CA LEU A 172 -16.80 19.76 -3.48
C LEU A 172 -17.77 20.71 -2.78
N ALA A 173 -17.45 22.01 -2.71
CA ALA A 173 -18.29 23.03 -2.10
C ALA A 173 -19.60 23.29 -2.86
N HIS A 174 -19.68 22.89 -4.12
CA HIS A 174 -20.84 23.15 -5.00
C HIS A 174 -21.82 21.98 -5.05
N ILE A 175 -21.50 20.84 -4.41
CA ILE A 175 -22.38 19.67 -4.39
C ILE A 175 -23.69 20.00 -3.67
N ALA A 176 -24.81 20.01 -4.38
CA ALA A 176 -26.13 20.10 -3.80
C ALA A 176 -26.74 18.70 -3.56
N GLN A 177 -26.56 17.77 -4.53
CA GLN A 177 -27.10 16.43 -4.45
C GLN A 177 -26.08 15.39 -4.94
N ILE A 178 -26.12 14.23 -4.31
CA ILE A 178 -25.41 12.99 -4.72
C ILE A 178 -26.45 11.99 -5.18
N ASP A 179 -26.39 11.53 -6.42
CA ASP A 179 -27.27 10.51 -6.99
C ASP A 179 -26.47 9.24 -7.28
N THR A 180 -26.83 8.16 -6.62
CA THR A 180 -26.22 6.83 -6.74
C THR A 180 -27.02 5.86 -7.62
N THR A 181 -28.05 6.34 -8.31
CA THR A 181 -28.95 5.49 -9.13
C THR A 181 -28.21 4.72 -10.21
N ASN A 182 -27.18 5.34 -10.79
CA ASN A 182 -26.36 4.76 -11.85
C ASN A 182 -25.02 4.17 -11.34
N LEU A 183 -24.83 4.07 -10.03
CA LEU A 183 -23.66 3.39 -9.48
C LEU A 183 -23.62 1.95 -9.98
N ASP A 184 -22.46 1.51 -10.48
CA ASP A 184 -22.27 0.19 -11.05
C ASP A 184 -22.75 -0.89 -10.07
N THR A 185 -23.76 -1.63 -10.45
CA THR A 185 -24.45 -2.59 -9.58
C THR A 185 -23.57 -3.76 -9.18
N ARG A 186 -22.54 -4.06 -9.95
CA ARG A 186 -21.55 -5.13 -9.67
C ARG A 186 -20.76 -4.86 -8.41
N LEU A 187 -20.60 -3.59 -8.00
CA LEU A 187 -19.93 -3.19 -6.77
C LEU A 187 -20.55 -3.76 -5.49
N LYS A 188 -21.85 -4.15 -5.54
CA LYS A 188 -22.52 -4.80 -4.42
C LYS A 188 -22.08 -6.26 -4.19
N GLU A 189 -21.46 -6.86 -5.19
CA GLU A 189 -21.01 -8.25 -5.18
C GLU A 189 -19.49 -8.37 -5.05
N VAL A 190 -18.79 -7.24 -4.97
CA VAL A 190 -17.32 -7.17 -4.92
C VAL A 190 -16.85 -6.93 -3.49
N THR A 191 -15.88 -7.74 -3.07
CA THR A 191 -15.15 -7.51 -1.82
C THR A 191 -14.02 -6.51 -2.05
N PHE A 192 -14.06 -5.37 -1.36
CA PHE A 192 -12.97 -4.42 -1.34
C PHE A 192 -12.05 -4.67 -0.14
N LYS A 193 -10.74 -4.83 -0.41
CA LYS A 193 -9.67 -4.79 0.59
C LYS A 193 -8.86 -3.52 0.33
N VAL A 194 -8.97 -2.53 1.21
CA VAL A 194 -8.35 -1.23 0.99
C VAL A 194 -7.12 -1.08 1.88
N ALA A 195 -5.94 -1.03 1.26
CA ALA A 195 -4.68 -0.83 1.97
C ALA A 195 -4.53 0.66 2.37
N CYS A 196 -4.49 0.89 3.69
CA CYS A 196 -4.38 2.22 4.27
C CYS A 196 -3.58 2.16 5.57
N ASP A 197 -2.36 2.72 5.56
CA ASP A 197 -1.45 2.71 6.71
C ASP A 197 -1.49 4.00 7.54
N VAL A 198 -2.41 4.91 7.21
CA VAL A 198 -2.60 6.16 7.93
C VAL A 198 -3.95 6.19 8.65
N ASN A 199 -3.98 6.85 9.80
CA ASN A 199 -5.16 6.94 10.66
C ASN A 199 -5.82 8.33 10.66
N ASN A 200 -5.41 9.22 9.76
CA ASN A 200 -5.91 10.59 9.73
C ASN A 200 -7.43 10.63 9.51
N PRO A 201 -8.16 11.46 10.29
CA PRO A 201 -9.57 11.72 10.04
C PRO A 201 -9.73 12.51 8.74
N LEU A 202 -10.97 12.69 8.29
CA LEU A 202 -11.24 13.42 7.06
C LEU A 202 -10.94 14.92 7.19
N LEU A 203 -11.32 15.54 8.30
CA LEU A 203 -11.39 16.99 8.50
C LEU A 203 -10.47 17.49 9.62
N GLY A 204 -10.18 18.80 9.57
CA GLY A 204 -9.44 19.53 10.59
C GLY A 204 -7.94 19.41 10.48
N GLU A 205 -7.19 19.93 11.47
CA GLU A 205 -5.73 20.07 11.45
C GLU A 205 -4.98 18.74 11.25
N HIS A 206 -5.58 17.62 11.67
CA HIS A 206 -5.04 16.27 11.45
C HIS A 206 -5.68 15.55 10.27
N GLY A 207 -6.54 16.24 9.52
CA GLY A 207 -7.32 15.68 8.42
C GLY A 207 -6.59 15.63 7.09
N ALA A 208 -7.30 15.12 6.08
CA ALA A 208 -6.81 14.92 4.71
C ALA A 208 -6.09 16.13 4.14
N THR A 209 -6.74 17.28 4.21
CA THR A 209 -6.29 18.50 3.52
C THR A 209 -5.11 19.15 4.23
N TYR A 210 -5.17 19.29 5.57
CA TYR A 210 -4.10 19.92 6.33
C TYR A 210 -2.80 19.14 6.29
N ILE A 211 -2.88 17.82 6.42
CA ILE A 211 -1.69 16.96 6.49
C ILE A 211 -1.09 16.71 5.09
N TYR A 212 -1.92 16.42 4.09
CA TYR A 212 -1.43 15.99 2.79
C TYR A 212 -1.55 17.04 1.68
N GLY A 213 -2.28 18.14 1.91
CA GLY A 213 -2.46 19.22 0.94
C GLY A 213 -1.15 19.90 0.52
N PRO A 214 -0.23 20.23 1.47
CA PRO A 214 1.03 20.91 1.12
C PRO A 214 1.87 20.18 0.08
N GLN A 215 2.06 18.87 0.20
CA GLN A 215 2.83 18.07 -0.78
C GLN A 215 2.16 18.02 -2.16
N LYS A 216 0.84 18.23 -2.21
CA LYS A 216 0.04 18.29 -3.44
C LYS A 216 -0.03 19.68 -4.05
N GLY A 217 0.71 20.66 -3.49
CA GLY A 217 0.81 22.04 -3.98
C GLY A 217 -0.17 23.02 -3.35
N ALA A 218 -0.89 22.66 -2.27
CA ALA A 218 -1.79 23.57 -1.59
C ALA A 218 -1.02 24.57 -0.71
N ASP A 219 -1.34 25.85 -0.85
CA ASP A 219 -1.03 26.88 0.14
C ASP A 219 -2.07 26.92 1.26
N MET A 220 -1.85 27.73 2.31
CA MET A 220 -2.76 27.83 3.46
C MET A 220 -4.18 28.27 3.10
N LYS A 221 -4.34 29.12 2.06
CA LYS A 221 -5.69 29.56 1.63
C LYS A 221 -6.42 28.42 0.93
N MET A 222 -5.70 27.66 0.10
CA MET A 222 -6.24 26.47 -0.54
C MET A 222 -6.60 25.40 0.49
N ILE A 223 -5.76 25.17 1.52
CA ILE A 223 -6.03 24.23 2.59
C ILE A 223 -7.34 24.57 3.31
N GLN A 224 -7.51 25.81 3.75
CA GLN A 224 -8.73 26.24 4.42
C GLN A 224 -9.98 26.11 3.52
N LYS A 225 -9.85 26.46 2.24
CA LYS A 225 -10.93 26.34 1.26
C LYS A 225 -11.31 24.88 1.03
N LEU A 226 -10.33 24.00 0.85
CA LEU A 226 -10.54 22.58 0.58
C LEU A 226 -11.07 21.82 1.80
N ASP A 227 -10.61 22.14 3.02
CA ASP A 227 -11.13 21.51 4.23
C ASP A 227 -12.59 21.89 4.48
N PHE A 228 -12.94 23.16 4.26
CA PHE A 228 -14.33 23.61 4.31
C PHE A 228 -15.19 22.89 3.25
N ALA A 229 -14.71 22.79 2.01
CA ALA A 229 -15.39 22.09 0.93
C ALA A 229 -15.57 20.59 1.23
N MET A 230 -14.55 19.96 1.84
CA MET A 230 -14.59 18.57 2.28
C MET A 230 -15.61 18.36 3.40
N SER A 231 -15.75 19.33 4.32
CA SER A 231 -16.79 19.30 5.36
C SER A 231 -18.18 19.33 4.75
N HIS A 232 -18.42 20.23 3.78
CA HIS A 232 -19.67 20.28 3.03
C HIS A 232 -19.98 18.95 2.30
N TYR A 233 -18.99 18.39 1.64
CA TYR A 233 -19.14 17.08 0.97
C TYR A 233 -19.49 15.97 1.98
N HIS A 234 -18.84 15.94 3.14
CA HIS A 234 -19.17 14.96 4.19
C HIS A 234 -20.64 15.07 4.65
N ASP A 235 -21.18 16.28 4.77
CA ASP A 235 -22.60 16.45 5.10
C ASP A 235 -23.52 15.88 4.00
N LYS A 236 -23.13 15.99 2.71
CA LYS A 236 -23.85 15.37 1.61
C LYS A 236 -23.73 13.84 1.61
N ILE A 237 -22.56 13.29 1.98
CA ILE A 237 -22.39 11.86 2.21
C ILE A 237 -23.40 11.37 3.27
N LYS A 238 -23.49 12.05 4.42
CA LYS A 238 -24.43 11.67 5.49
C LYS A 238 -25.89 11.66 5.02
N ILE A 239 -26.28 12.67 4.24
CA ILE A 239 -27.64 12.73 3.68
C ILE A 239 -27.89 11.57 2.70
N CYS A 240 -26.92 11.27 1.84
CA CYS A 240 -27.06 10.25 0.79
C CYS A 240 -27.01 8.82 1.36
N THR A 241 -26.08 8.53 2.27
CA THR A 241 -25.75 7.17 2.70
C THR A 241 -26.19 6.84 4.13
N GLY A 242 -26.54 7.84 4.93
CA GLY A 242 -26.76 7.71 6.37
C GLY A 242 -25.49 7.49 7.21
N LYS A 243 -24.31 7.38 6.58
CA LYS A 243 -23.05 7.10 7.27
C LYS A 243 -22.31 8.41 7.63
N SER A 244 -21.73 8.46 8.83
CA SER A 244 -20.83 9.53 9.27
C SER A 244 -19.42 8.98 9.36
N VAL A 245 -18.54 9.42 8.46
CA VAL A 245 -17.20 8.82 8.28
C VAL A 245 -16.04 9.76 8.60
N ASN A 246 -16.29 11.01 8.99
CA ASN A 246 -15.23 12.01 9.14
C ASN A 246 -14.21 11.69 10.25
N GLN A 247 -14.62 10.95 11.30
CA GLN A 247 -13.75 10.56 12.42
C GLN A 247 -13.25 9.11 12.32
N VAL A 248 -13.65 8.39 11.27
CA VAL A 248 -13.17 7.03 11.09
C VAL A 248 -11.67 7.08 10.75
N PRO A 249 -10.80 6.34 11.44
CA PRO A 249 -9.38 6.28 11.14
C PRO A 249 -9.14 5.94 9.66
N GLY A 250 -8.29 6.73 8.98
CA GLY A 250 -7.99 6.57 7.57
C GLY A 250 -8.99 7.21 6.61
N SER A 251 -10.11 7.78 7.09
CA SER A 251 -11.06 8.47 6.22
C SER A 251 -10.44 9.64 5.45
N GLY A 252 -9.40 10.27 6.01
CA GLY A 252 -8.62 11.32 5.36
C GLY A 252 -7.57 10.82 4.37
N ALA A 253 -7.32 9.52 4.31
CA ALA A 253 -6.33 8.97 3.39
C ALA A 253 -6.67 9.33 1.94
N ALA A 254 -5.61 9.52 1.15
CA ALA A 254 -5.73 9.82 -0.28
C ALA A 254 -6.63 11.03 -0.61
N GLY A 255 -6.51 12.09 0.21
CA GLY A 255 -7.31 13.30 0.00
C GLY A 255 -8.82 13.08 0.16
N GLY A 256 -9.18 12.20 1.10
CA GLY A 256 -10.57 11.86 1.43
C GLY A 256 -11.16 10.69 0.64
N MET A 257 -10.37 10.02 -0.21
CA MET A 257 -10.84 8.79 -0.88
C MET A 257 -11.23 7.71 0.13
N GLY A 258 -10.50 7.62 1.28
CA GLY A 258 -10.86 6.73 2.37
C GLY A 258 -12.30 6.93 2.85
N ALA A 259 -12.76 8.17 2.96
CA ALA A 259 -14.17 8.49 3.32
C ALA A 259 -15.16 8.01 2.25
N ALA A 260 -14.86 8.20 0.96
CA ALA A 260 -15.70 7.72 -0.12
C ALA A 260 -15.85 6.18 -0.08
N LEU A 261 -14.72 5.47 0.09
CA LEU A 261 -14.72 4.01 0.16
C LEU A 261 -15.55 3.51 1.35
N LEU A 262 -15.38 4.08 2.54
CA LEU A 262 -16.15 3.74 3.73
C LEU A 262 -17.64 4.04 3.59
N ALA A 263 -18.00 5.11 2.90
CA ALA A 263 -19.38 5.57 2.79
C ALA A 263 -20.18 4.79 1.73
N PHE A 264 -19.60 4.55 0.55
CA PHE A 264 -20.31 4.04 -0.62
C PHE A 264 -20.09 2.54 -0.87
N PHE A 265 -19.05 1.95 -0.26
CA PHE A 265 -18.80 0.52 -0.39
C PHE A 265 -18.92 -0.19 0.97
N ASP A 266 -19.11 -1.50 0.91
CA ASP A 266 -19.03 -2.35 2.10
C ASP A 266 -17.57 -2.78 2.31
N THR A 267 -16.79 -1.91 2.98
CA THR A 267 -15.36 -2.12 3.19
C THR A 267 -14.88 -1.54 4.50
N THR A 268 -13.72 -2.03 4.93
CA THR A 268 -12.90 -1.46 6.01
C THR A 268 -11.53 -1.11 5.47
N LEU A 269 -10.91 -0.09 6.06
CA LEU A 269 -9.53 0.24 5.77
C LEU A 269 -8.62 -0.64 6.62
N THR A 270 -7.68 -1.30 5.98
CA THR A 270 -6.81 -2.32 6.59
C THR A 270 -5.35 -1.98 6.32
N LYS A 271 -4.46 -2.29 7.24
CA LYS A 271 -3.03 -2.11 6.99
C LYS A 271 -2.59 -2.94 5.79
N GLY A 272 -1.70 -2.40 4.97
CA GLY A 272 -1.22 -3.10 3.78
C GLY A 272 -0.61 -4.46 4.09
N ILE A 273 0.18 -4.54 5.16
CA ILE A 273 0.80 -5.81 5.59
C ILE A 273 -0.25 -6.88 5.96
N ASP A 274 -1.37 -6.50 6.58
CA ASP A 274 -2.42 -7.45 6.96
C ASP A 274 -3.11 -8.03 5.71
N ILE A 275 -3.27 -7.22 4.66
CA ILE A 275 -3.78 -7.69 3.36
C ILE A 275 -2.81 -8.69 2.73
N VAL A 276 -1.50 -8.41 2.78
CA VAL A 276 -0.47 -9.33 2.28
C VAL A 276 -0.49 -10.63 3.09
N PHE A 277 -0.62 -10.56 4.42
CA PHE A 277 -0.74 -11.75 5.27
C PHE A 277 -1.95 -12.61 4.89
N ASP A 278 -3.11 -12.01 4.68
CA ASP A 278 -4.32 -12.71 4.29
C ASP A 278 -4.16 -13.42 2.94
N ILE A 279 -3.69 -12.70 1.92
CA ILE A 279 -3.56 -13.22 0.56
C ILE A 279 -2.50 -14.32 0.47
N THR A 280 -1.40 -14.18 1.22
CA THR A 280 -0.30 -15.16 1.24
C THR A 280 -0.57 -16.34 2.16
N ASN A 281 -1.66 -16.34 2.93
CA ASN A 281 -1.90 -17.28 4.03
C ASN A 281 -0.72 -17.32 5.02
N PHE A 282 -0.15 -16.15 5.31
CA PHE A 282 1.11 -16.02 6.05
C PHE A 282 1.08 -16.76 7.40
N HIS A 283 0.06 -16.52 8.23
CA HIS A 283 -0.05 -17.16 9.54
C HIS A 283 -0.07 -18.69 9.49
N GLN A 284 -0.71 -19.27 8.48
CA GLN A 284 -0.73 -20.72 8.30
C GLN A 284 0.64 -21.24 7.86
N ARG A 285 1.35 -20.48 7.03
CA ARG A 285 2.64 -20.88 6.47
C ARG A 285 3.78 -20.78 7.47
N ILE A 286 3.70 -19.87 8.46
CA ILE A 286 4.78 -19.69 9.44
C ILE A 286 4.65 -20.57 10.70
N LYS A 287 3.46 -21.05 11.05
CA LYS A 287 3.17 -21.66 12.36
C LYS A 287 4.06 -22.85 12.75
N ASP A 288 4.66 -23.54 11.78
CA ASP A 288 5.55 -24.68 11.92
C ASP A 288 7.00 -24.36 11.51
N ALA A 289 7.35 -23.08 11.39
CA ALA A 289 8.70 -22.65 11.07
C ALA A 289 9.59 -22.66 12.33
N ASP A 290 10.84 -23.05 12.16
CA ASP A 290 11.86 -22.98 13.22
C ASP A 290 12.52 -21.59 13.26
N LEU A 291 12.47 -20.85 12.15
CA LEU A 291 13.07 -19.53 12.01
C LEU A 291 12.30 -18.73 10.96
N VAL A 292 12.06 -17.46 11.25
CA VAL A 292 11.62 -16.47 10.24
C VAL A 292 12.75 -15.50 9.97
N ILE A 293 13.04 -15.27 8.68
CA ILE A 293 13.99 -14.26 8.24
C ILE A 293 13.20 -13.19 7.50
N THR A 294 13.35 -11.95 7.94
CA THR A 294 12.72 -10.77 7.33
C THR A 294 13.78 -9.73 6.98
N GLY A 295 13.39 -8.59 6.44
CA GLY A 295 14.29 -7.47 6.14
C GLY A 295 13.62 -6.40 5.31
N GLU A 296 14.30 -5.27 5.19
CA GLU A 296 13.93 -4.12 4.37
C GLU A 296 15.19 -3.38 3.91
N GLY A 297 15.06 -2.41 3.00
CA GLY A 297 16.21 -1.63 2.52
C GLY A 297 16.91 -0.83 3.63
N ARG A 298 16.14 -0.22 4.55
CA ARG A 298 16.70 0.52 5.70
C ARG A 298 15.80 0.34 6.92
N MET A 299 16.38 -0.21 7.97
CA MET A 299 15.75 -0.35 9.26
C MET A 299 16.20 0.77 10.20
N ASP A 300 15.28 1.54 10.74
CA ASP A 300 15.51 2.61 11.70
C ASP A 300 14.35 2.72 12.71
N TYR A 301 14.31 3.81 13.49
CA TYR A 301 13.24 4.02 14.48
C TYR A 301 11.83 4.06 13.85
N GLN A 302 11.70 4.36 12.56
CA GLN A 302 10.39 4.40 11.88
C GLN A 302 9.85 3.00 11.59
N THR A 303 10.69 1.98 11.59
CA THR A 303 10.32 0.59 11.30
C THR A 303 9.27 0.07 12.29
N ILE A 304 9.28 0.56 13.55
CA ILE A 304 8.29 0.16 14.58
C ILE A 304 6.86 0.65 14.31
N PHE A 305 6.68 1.61 13.40
CA PHE A 305 5.36 2.18 13.09
C PHE A 305 4.59 1.40 12.02
N GLY A 306 4.82 0.09 11.93
CA GLY A 306 4.01 -0.80 11.12
C GLY A 306 4.63 -1.23 9.79
N LYS A 307 5.94 -1.01 9.60
CA LYS A 307 6.64 -1.52 8.43
C LYS A 307 6.76 -3.05 8.46
N THR A 308 7.03 -3.63 7.32
CA THR A 308 7.09 -5.07 7.06
C THR A 308 7.87 -5.86 8.11
N PRO A 309 9.13 -5.53 8.49
CA PRO A 309 9.89 -6.39 9.39
C PRO A 309 9.25 -6.55 10.77
N VAL A 310 8.68 -5.46 11.31
CA VAL A 310 8.01 -5.50 12.62
C VAL A 310 6.68 -6.24 12.52
N GLY A 311 5.91 -6.05 11.45
CA GLY A 311 4.66 -6.80 11.24
C GLY A 311 4.92 -8.31 11.16
N VAL A 312 5.93 -8.73 10.38
CA VAL A 312 6.37 -10.13 10.28
C VAL A 312 6.82 -10.68 11.65
N ALA A 313 7.60 -9.90 12.39
CA ALA A 313 8.10 -10.32 13.71
C ALA A 313 6.95 -10.50 14.71
N LEU A 314 6.03 -9.55 14.80
CA LEU A 314 4.86 -9.65 15.69
C LEU A 314 3.99 -10.87 15.35
N ALA A 315 3.80 -11.17 14.06
CA ALA A 315 3.08 -12.37 13.62
C ALA A 315 3.83 -13.67 14.02
N ALA A 316 5.15 -13.72 13.83
CA ALA A 316 5.97 -14.88 14.20
C ALA A 316 5.98 -15.12 15.73
N LYS A 317 5.99 -14.06 16.54
CA LYS A 317 5.96 -14.16 18.01
C LYS A 317 4.67 -14.75 18.55
N GLN A 318 3.56 -14.69 17.83
CA GLN A 318 2.34 -15.40 18.23
C GLN A 318 2.54 -16.93 18.26
N TYR A 319 3.53 -17.44 17.53
CA TYR A 319 3.89 -18.86 17.46
C TYR A 319 5.24 -19.15 18.16
N HIS A 320 5.80 -18.19 18.91
CA HIS A 320 7.09 -18.29 19.60
C HIS A 320 8.29 -18.57 18.68
N ILE A 321 8.20 -18.15 17.42
CA ILE A 321 9.24 -18.38 16.42
C ILE A 321 10.29 -17.26 16.49
N PRO A 322 11.59 -17.58 16.48
CA PRO A 322 12.65 -16.60 16.42
C PRO A 322 12.67 -15.87 15.07
N VAL A 323 13.04 -14.57 15.10
CA VAL A 323 13.05 -13.70 13.93
C VAL A 323 14.40 -13.01 13.78
N ILE A 324 15.01 -13.17 12.60
CA ILE A 324 16.22 -12.45 12.20
C ILE A 324 15.86 -11.48 11.11
N ALA A 325 16.30 -10.22 11.23
CA ALA A 325 16.19 -9.22 10.18
C ALA A 325 17.54 -9.04 9.47
N ILE A 326 17.53 -9.05 8.13
CA ILE A 326 18.68 -8.71 7.29
C ILE A 326 18.27 -7.52 6.44
N CYS A 327 18.96 -6.40 6.60
CA CYS A 327 18.57 -5.12 6.01
C CYS A 327 19.68 -4.53 5.14
N GLY A 328 19.32 -3.72 4.16
CA GLY A 328 20.28 -2.96 3.38
C GLY A 328 21.18 -2.13 4.30
N SER A 329 20.60 -1.40 5.23
CA SER A 329 21.34 -0.64 6.25
C SER A 329 20.56 -0.59 7.57
N LEU A 330 21.30 -0.33 8.67
CA LEU A 330 20.75 -0.05 9.99
C LEU A 330 20.94 1.45 10.29
N GLY A 331 19.83 2.16 10.48
CA GLY A 331 19.81 3.59 10.77
C GLY A 331 19.79 3.89 12.27
N GLU A 332 19.50 5.16 12.60
CA GLU A 332 19.45 5.61 13.98
C GLU A 332 18.34 4.92 14.77
N ASN A 333 18.67 4.54 16.01
CA ASN A 333 17.74 3.94 16.97
C ASN A 333 16.99 2.70 16.43
N TYR A 334 17.59 1.97 15.48
CA TYR A 334 17.00 0.71 14.97
C TYR A 334 16.77 -0.32 16.10
N GLN A 335 17.53 -0.24 17.20
CA GLN A 335 17.45 -1.18 18.33
C GLN A 335 16.04 -1.27 18.94
N HIS A 336 15.18 -0.27 18.76
CA HIS A 336 13.80 -0.34 19.20
C HIS A 336 13.01 -1.50 18.58
N VAL A 337 13.44 -2.05 17.43
CA VAL A 337 12.76 -3.19 16.81
C VAL A 337 12.83 -4.47 17.64
N TYR A 338 13.80 -4.56 18.56
CA TYR A 338 13.92 -5.71 19.47
C TYR A 338 12.76 -5.81 20.45
N ASP A 339 12.19 -4.68 20.87
CA ASP A 339 11.00 -4.64 21.71
C ASP A 339 9.73 -5.09 20.95
N PHE A 340 9.81 -5.19 19.62
CA PHE A 340 8.73 -5.58 18.73
C PHE A 340 8.90 -6.96 18.11
N GLY A 341 9.77 -7.79 18.69
CA GLY A 341 9.86 -9.22 18.36
C GLY A 341 10.92 -9.60 17.34
N ILE A 342 11.77 -8.70 16.89
CA ILE A 342 12.99 -9.05 16.16
C ILE A 342 14.03 -9.49 17.18
N ASP A 343 14.63 -10.68 17.01
CA ASP A 343 15.64 -11.18 17.94
C ASP A 343 17.05 -10.74 17.58
N SER A 344 17.31 -10.50 16.28
CA SER A 344 18.61 -9.99 15.81
C SER A 344 18.46 -9.27 14.48
N ALA A 345 19.24 -8.19 14.26
CA ALA A 345 19.23 -7.40 13.04
C ALA A 345 20.65 -7.23 12.49
N TYR A 346 20.81 -7.38 11.17
CA TYR A 346 22.07 -7.31 10.45
C TYR A 346 21.98 -6.34 9.28
N SER A 347 23.05 -5.56 9.06
CA SER A 347 23.25 -4.79 7.83
C SER A 347 24.04 -5.60 6.82
N ILE A 348 23.73 -5.46 5.53
CA ILE A 348 24.53 -6.05 4.45
C ILE A 348 25.76 -5.23 4.10
N ILE A 349 25.91 -4.02 4.66
CA ILE A 349 27.07 -3.15 4.43
C ILE A 349 28.22 -3.64 5.31
N SER A 350 29.24 -4.23 4.68
CA SER A 350 30.40 -4.80 5.37
C SER A 350 31.58 -3.83 5.52
N SER A 351 31.61 -2.76 4.75
CA SER A 351 32.67 -1.74 4.77
C SER A 351 32.16 -0.37 4.36
N PRO A 352 32.84 0.73 4.73
CA PRO A 352 32.50 2.04 4.22
C PRO A 352 32.53 2.07 2.70
N SER A 353 31.44 2.50 2.07
CA SER A 353 31.24 2.47 0.62
C SER A 353 30.34 3.63 0.21
N THR A 354 30.36 4.00 -1.06
CA THR A 354 29.39 4.96 -1.60
C THR A 354 28.00 4.31 -1.72
N LEU A 355 26.94 5.12 -1.76
CA LEU A 355 25.59 4.60 -1.97
C LEU A 355 25.50 3.82 -3.29
N GLU A 356 26.11 4.33 -4.36
CA GLU A 356 26.14 3.67 -5.67
C GLU A 356 26.79 2.29 -5.59
N ASP A 357 27.94 2.16 -4.94
CA ASP A 357 28.62 0.86 -4.76
C ASP A 357 27.77 -0.12 -3.94
N VAL A 358 27.09 0.37 -2.89
CA VAL A 358 26.20 -0.46 -2.05
C VAL A 358 25.03 -0.97 -2.86
N LEU A 359 24.39 -0.13 -3.67
CA LEU A 359 23.24 -0.52 -4.50
C LEU A 359 23.67 -1.51 -5.59
N GLN A 360 24.79 -1.28 -6.27
CA GLN A 360 25.30 -2.19 -7.31
C GLN A 360 25.71 -3.57 -6.77
N ASN A 361 26.25 -3.64 -5.55
CA ASN A 361 26.75 -4.88 -4.95
C ASN A 361 25.76 -5.48 -3.93
N SER A 362 24.53 -5.00 -3.86
CA SER A 362 23.57 -5.34 -2.82
C SER A 362 23.25 -6.85 -2.75
N GLU A 363 23.10 -7.53 -3.88
CA GLU A 363 22.84 -8.98 -3.93
C GLU A 363 24.02 -9.78 -3.37
N GLN A 364 25.25 -9.43 -3.74
CA GLN A 364 26.45 -10.10 -3.24
C GLN A 364 26.68 -9.84 -1.74
N ASN A 365 26.43 -8.60 -1.30
CA ASN A 365 26.51 -8.24 0.12
C ASN A 365 25.47 -9.01 0.94
N LEU A 366 24.24 -9.11 0.46
CA LEU A 366 23.19 -9.90 1.10
C LEU A 366 23.57 -11.38 1.16
N LEU A 367 24.08 -11.94 0.05
CA LEU A 367 24.54 -13.33 -0.01
C LEU A 367 25.61 -13.62 1.05
N ASN A 368 26.60 -12.74 1.18
CA ASN A 368 27.67 -12.87 2.15
C ASN A 368 27.15 -12.82 3.60
N THR A 369 26.38 -11.79 3.93
CA THR A 369 25.81 -11.62 5.27
C THR A 369 24.92 -12.80 5.67
N ALA A 370 24.01 -13.21 4.78
CA ALA A 370 23.13 -14.36 5.01
C ALA A 370 23.91 -15.69 5.15
N THR A 371 25.01 -15.84 4.40
CA THR A 371 25.90 -17.03 4.52
C THR A 371 26.57 -17.07 5.89
N ASP A 372 27.04 -15.95 6.41
CA ASP A 372 27.68 -15.89 7.73
C ASP A 372 26.67 -16.14 8.86
N ILE A 373 25.45 -15.64 8.75
CA ILE A 373 24.35 -15.96 9.67
C ILE A 373 24.06 -17.48 9.64
N ALA A 374 23.96 -18.08 8.43
CA ALA A 374 23.73 -19.52 8.29
C ALA A 374 24.85 -20.35 8.95
N ARG A 375 26.11 -19.92 8.81
CA ARG A 375 27.26 -20.57 9.49
C ARG A 375 27.15 -20.50 11.01
N ILE A 376 26.81 -19.34 11.57
CA ILE A 376 26.64 -19.18 13.03
C ILE A 376 25.53 -20.09 13.56
N LEU A 377 24.39 -20.15 12.88
CA LEU A 377 23.27 -21.00 13.26
C LEU A 377 23.59 -22.50 13.17
N LYS A 378 24.51 -22.89 12.27
CA LYS A 378 24.96 -24.30 12.12
C LYS A 378 25.94 -24.73 13.21
N LEU A 379 26.52 -23.81 13.97
CA LEU A 379 27.41 -24.13 15.08
C LEU A 379 26.68 -24.63 16.33
N GLN A 380 25.38 -24.39 16.41
CA GLN A 380 24.50 -24.82 17.51
C GLN A 380 23.93 -26.23 17.20
#